data_01877280734883c7eb5bfb03aebda416
#
_entry.id   01877280734883c7eb5bfb03aebda416
#
_cell.length_a   1.000
_cell.length_b   1.000
_cell.length_c   1.000
_cell.angle_alpha   90.00
_cell.angle_beta   90.00
_cell.angle_gamma   90.00
#
_symmetry.space_group_name_H-M   'P 1'
#
loop_
_entity.id
_entity.type
_entity.pdbx_description
1 polymer ?
#
loop_
_entity_poly.entity_id
_entity_poly.type
_entity_poly.pdbx_seq_one_letter_code
_entity_poly.pdbx_strand_id
1 'polypeptide(L)'
;MTRLSFRQKVHLAREDAIVSTVLRLLAEKGYEQMTVDEVAADVGIAKASLYKHFASKEALAAVAMAQALDLALQQVQQVEQDAAHGGQAIERLRALTRWALETQLAGKMPTLPAENSALRIALINHRGYMDRLMALSDQLGAWIVQAQADGAINRQLPPEAVLFTVYARACDPVLGFLKAGGSYTDEQIVSMVMLTSFDGLASRA
;
A
#
# COMPACT_ATOMS: atom_id res chain seq x y z
N MET A 1 -30.74 3.93 6.69
CA MET A 1 -29.78 3.97 5.54
C MET A 1 -30.44 4.73 4.39
N THR A 2 -29.94 5.91 4.06
CA THR A 2 -30.52 6.76 2.99
C THR A 2 -30.17 6.15 1.63
N ARG A 3 -31.21 5.85 0.83
CA ARG A 3 -31.06 5.23 -0.50
C ARG A 3 -30.47 6.27 -1.47
N LEU A 4 -29.25 6.04 -1.97
CA LEU A 4 -28.61 6.91 -2.97
C LEU A 4 -29.45 6.99 -4.24
N SER A 5 -29.59 8.20 -4.82
CA SER A 5 -30.23 8.41 -6.11
C SER A 5 -29.41 7.76 -7.24
N PHE A 6 -30.05 7.46 -8.37
CA PHE A 6 -29.36 6.91 -9.55
C PHE A 6 -28.20 7.82 -10.00
N ARG A 7 -28.40 9.13 -10.01
CA ARG A 7 -27.36 10.11 -10.37
C ARG A 7 -26.15 10.05 -9.44
N GLN A 8 -26.37 9.90 -8.11
CA GLN A 8 -25.30 9.73 -7.13
C GLN A 8 -24.54 8.42 -7.32
N LYS A 9 -25.23 7.33 -7.63
CA LYS A 9 -24.58 6.03 -7.91
C LYS A 9 -23.69 6.11 -9.15
N VAL A 10 -24.15 6.75 -10.23
CA VAL A 10 -23.34 6.95 -11.46
C VAL A 10 -22.12 7.83 -11.18
N HIS A 11 -22.28 8.87 -10.35
CA HIS A 11 -21.18 9.74 -9.97
C HIS A 11 -20.11 8.97 -9.20
N LEU A 12 -20.49 8.21 -8.16
CA LEU A 12 -19.57 7.39 -7.37
C LEU A 12 -18.89 6.32 -8.23
N ALA A 13 -19.62 5.59 -9.05
CA ALA A 13 -19.03 4.58 -9.93
C ALA A 13 -17.98 5.18 -10.90
N ARG A 14 -18.19 6.42 -11.34
CA ARG A 14 -17.22 7.13 -12.17
C ARG A 14 -16.00 7.55 -11.38
N GLU A 15 -16.15 8.05 -10.16
CA GLU A 15 -15.02 8.37 -9.28
C GLU A 15 -14.21 7.12 -8.97
N ASP A 16 -14.85 6.01 -8.64
CA ASP A 16 -14.18 4.73 -8.39
C ASP A 16 -13.37 4.25 -9.61
N ALA A 17 -13.93 4.39 -10.83
CA ALA A 17 -13.24 4.04 -12.06
C ALA A 17 -12.00 4.94 -12.29
N ILE A 18 -12.13 6.24 -12.06
CA ILE A 18 -11.00 7.20 -12.16
C ILE A 18 -9.91 6.83 -11.16
N VAL A 19 -10.27 6.66 -9.88
CA VAL A 19 -9.31 6.37 -8.79
C VAL A 19 -8.61 5.02 -9.02
N SER A 20 -9.33 3.99 -9.47
CA SER A 20 -8.75 2.69 -9.80
C SER A 20 -7.75 2.77 -10.96
N THR A 21 -8.07 3.56 -12.00
CA THR A 21 -7.15 3.82 -13.12
C THR A 21 -5.89 4.53 -12.64
N VAL A 22 -6.03 5.54 -11.80
CA VAL A 22 -4.87 6.27 -11.22
C VAL A 22 -4.02 5.35 -10.37
N LEU A 23 -4.63 4.53 -9.51
CA LEU A 23 -3.91 3.57 -8.68
C LEU A 23 -3.06 2.62 -9.53
N ARG A 24 -3.63 2.08 -10.60
CA ARG A 24 -2.91 1.23 -11.56
C ARG A 24 -1.75 1.98 -12.23
N LEU A 25 -1.97 3.18 -12.76
CA LEU A 25 -0.91 3.97 -13.41
C LEU A 25 0.21 4.38 -12.43
N LEU A 26 -0.14 4.67 -11.17
CA LEU A 26 0.85 4.92 -10.12
C LEU A 26 1.70 3.68 -9.82
N ALA A 27 1.11 2.49 -9.84
CA ALA A 27 1.83 1.24 -9.65
C ALA A 27 2.72 0.87 -10.85
N GLU A 28 2.25 1.09 -12.08
CA GLU A 28 2.96 0.74 -13.31
C GLU A 28 4.15 1.65 -13.60
N LYS A 29 4.01 2.97 -13.41
CA LYS A 29 5.03 3.94 -13.84
C LYS A 29 5.35 5.06 -12.84
N GLY A 30 4.68 5.07 -11.69
CA GLY A 30 4.88 6.09 -10.67
C GLY A 30 4.24 7.44 -11.00
N TYR A 31 4.27 8.32 -10.00
CA TYR A 31 3.60 9.62 -10.07
C TYR A 31 4.16 10.54 -11.15
N GLU A 32 5.48 10.61 -11.30
CA GLU A 32 6.11 11.57 -12.22
C GLU A 32 5.74 11.30 -13.68
N GLN A 33 5.68 10.03 -14.08
CA GLN A 33 5.40 9.62 -15.46
C GLN A 33 3.91 9.53 -15.77
N MET A 34 3.03 9.43 -14.77
CA MET A 34 1.59 9.44 -14.97
C MET A 34 1.13 10.82 -15.46
N THR A 35 0.26 10.85 -16.47
CA THR A 35 -0.35 12.10 -16.96
C THR A 35 -1.88 12.07 -16.78
N VAL A 36 -2.46 13.27 -16.60
CA VAL A 36 -3.92 13.44 -16.50
C VAL A 36 -4.62 13.06 -17.80
N ASP A 37 -3.94 13.27 -18.94
CA ASP A 37 -4.47 12.92 -20.26
C ASP A 37 -4.61 11.40 -20.43
N GLU A 38 -3.65 10.62 -19.95
CA GLU A 38 -3.73 9.16 -19.94
C GLU A 38 -4.87 8.65 -19.05
N VAL A 39 -5.01 9.22 -17.85
CA VAL A 39 -6.13 8.86 -16.95
C VAL A 39 -7.47 9.13 -17.66
N ALA A 40 -7.62 10.30 -18.28
CA ALA A 40 -8.84 10.68 -18.99
C ALA A 40 -9.13 9.74 -20.19
N ALA A 41 -8.10 9.40 -20.96
CA ALA A 41 -8.19 8.48 -22.09
C ALA A 41 -8.59 7.07 -21.65
N ASP A 42 -7.96 6.54 -20.61
CA ASP A 42 -8.25 5.21 -20.07
C ASP A 42 -9.67 5.06 -19.53
N VAL A 43 -10.14 6.09 -18.83
CA VAL A 43 -11.52 6.10 -18.29
C VAL A 43 -12.56 6.42 -19.37
N GLY A 44 -12.13 6.91 -20.53
CA GLY A 44 -13.03 7.30 -21.64
C GLY A 44 -13.81 8.59 -21.35
N ILE A 45 -13.19 9.58 -20.66
CA ILE A 45 -13.80 10.87 -20.35
C ILE A 45 -12.95 12.04 -20.86
N ALA A 46 -13.58 13.20 -21.04
CA ALA A 46 -12.82 14.41 -21.34
C ALA A 46 -12.01 14.87 -20.11
N LYS A 47 -10.76 15.33 -20.32
CA LYS A 47 -9.89 15.91 -19.29
C LYS A 47 -10.60 16.96 -18.42
N ALA A 48 -11.42 17.82 -19.04
CA ALA A 48 -12.21 18.82 -18.31
C ALA A 48 -13.24 18.19 -17.36
N SER A 49 -13.72 16.97 -17.64
CA SER A 49 -14.61 16.25 -16.74
C SER A 49 -13.86 15.71 -15.52
N LEU A 50 -12.61 15.30 -15.69
CA LEU A 50 -11.76 14.84 -14.59
C LEU A 50 -11.49 15.98 -13.59
N TYR A 51 -11.19 17.18 -14.07
CA TYR A 51 -11.00 18.35 -13.21
C TYR A 51 -12.26 18.86 -12.50
N LYS A 52 -13.45 18.39 -12.86
CA LYS A 52 -14.68 18.61 -12.08
C LYS A 52 -14.74 17.76 -10.80
N HIS A 53 -14.01 16.64 -10.78
CA HIS A 53 -13.95 15.73 -9.64
C HIS A 53 -12.70 16.00 -8.76
N PHE A 54 -11.57 16.33 -9.38
CA PHE A 54 -10.28 16.47 -8.70
C PHE A 54 -9.60 17.78 -9.11
N ALA A 55 -9.19 18.59 -8.13
CA ALA A 55 -8.66 19.94 -8.37
C ALA A 55 -7.29 19.94 -9.07
N SER A 56 -6.50 18.86 -8.92
CA SER A 56 -5.16 18.75 -9.50
C SER A 56 -4.74 17.29 -9.68
N LYS A 57 -3.62 17.04 -10.37
CA LYS A 57 -2.97 15.72 -10.48
C LYS A 57 -2.59 15.18 -9.09
N GLU A 58 -2.08 16.04 -8.22
CA GLU A 58 -1.71 15.71 -6.84
C GLU A 58 -2.91 15.28 -6.02
N ALA A 59 -4.01 16.03 -6.09
CA ALA A 59 -5.25 15.71 -5.39
C ALA A 59 -5.82 14.36 -5.86
N LEU A 60 -5.81 14.11 -7.16
CA LEU A 60 -6.23 12.86 -7.76
C LEU A 60 -5.35 11.69 -7.29
N ALA A 61 -4.03 11.85 -7.32
CA ALA A 61 -3.10 10.84 -6.86
C ALA A 61 -3.22 10.59 -5.34
N ALA A 62 -3.46 11.64 -4.54
CA ALA A 62 -3.64 11.49 -3.10
C ALA A 62 -4.88 10.65 -2.74
N VAL A 63 -5.98 10.80 -3.47
CA VAL A 63 -7.17 9.95 -3.29
C VAL A 63 -6.87 8.50 -3.66
N ALA A 64 -6.13 8.25 -4.75
CA ALA A 64 -5.74 6.90 -5.13
C ALA A 64 -4.79 6.26 -4.10
N MET A 65 -3.84 7.02 -3.56
CA MET A 65 -2.95 6.55 -2.48
C MET A 65 -3.73 6.25 -1.19
N ALA A 66 -4.78 7.03 -0.88
CA ALA A 66 -5.67 6.74 0.24
C ALA A 66 -6.43 5.42 0.02
N GLN A 67 -6.85 5.12 -1.22
CA GLN A 67 -7.47 3.83 -1.56
C GLN A 67 -6.49 2.65 -1.40
N ALA A 68 -5.21 2.83 -1.70
CA ALA A 68 -4.19 1.80 -1.42
C ALA A 68 -4.11 1.47 0.08
N LEU A 69 -4.21 2.49 0.95
CA LEU A 69 -4.28 2.27 2.39
C LEU A 69 -5.59 1.59 2.84
N ASP A 70 -6.72 1.87 2.17
CA ASP A 70 -7.97 1.13 2.43
C ASP A 70 -7.82 -0.36 2.13
N LEU A 71 -7.13 -0.72 1.04
CA LEU A 71 -6.82 -2.12 0.72
C LEU A 71 -5.93 -2.77 1.78
N ALA A 72 -4.92 -2.05 2.29
CA ALA A 72 -4.08 -2.54 3.37
C ALA A 72 -4.87 -2.73 4.68
N LEU A 73 -5.76 -1.80 5.03
CA LEU A 73 -6.64 -1.92 6.21
C LEU A 73 -7.64 -3.08 6.08
N GLN A 74 -8.18 -3.31 4.88
CA GLN A 74 -9.02 -4.49 4.61
C GLN A 74 -8.22 -5.79 4.80
N GLN A 75 -6.97 -5.82 4.33
CA GLN A 75 -6.09 -6.97 4.54
C GLN A 75 -5.77 -7.19 6.03
N VAL A 76 -5.55 -6.12 6.79
CA VAL A 76 -5.40 -6.20 8.26
C VAL A 76 -6.61 -6.89 8.89
N GLN A 77 -7.83 -6.46 8.53
CA GLN A 77 -9.06 -7.07 9.04
C GLN A 77 -9.18 -8.55 8.64
N GLN A 78 -8.80 -8.89 7.41
CA GLN A 78 -8.80 -10.28 6.93
C GLN A 78 -7.82 -11.16 7.74
N VAL A 79 -6.61 -10.67 7.96
CA VAL A 79 -5.57 -11.37 8.75
C VAL A 79 -6.02 -11.57 10.20
N GLU A 80 -6.74 -10.61 10.80
CA GLU A 80 -7.29 -10.75 12.15
C GLU A 80 -8.40 -11.79 12.24
N GLN A 81 -9.21 -11.90 11.20
CA GLN A 81 -10.32 -12.86 11.13
C GLN A 81 -9.84 -14.29 10.80
N ASP A 82 -8.70 -14.42 10.16
CA ASP A 82 -8.14 -15.71 9.77
C ASP A 82 -7.67 -16.49 11.00
N ALA A 83 -8.31 -17.61 11.28
CA ALA A 83 -7.99 -18.47 12.43
C ALA A 83 -6.54 -18.99 12.39
N ALA A 84 -5.94 -19.16 11.23
CA ALA A 84 -4.55 -19.57 11.07
C ALA A 84 -3.54 -18.51 11.55
N HIS A 85 -3.92 -17.23 11.54
CA HIS A 85 -3.09 -16.08 11.95
C HIS A 85 -3.53 -15.50 13.31
N GLY A 86 -4.65 -15.95 13.87
CA GLY A 86 -5.30 -15.34 15.03
C GLY A 86 -4.57 -15.47 16.37
N GLY A 87 -3.54 -16.34 16.46
CA GLY A 87 -2.86 -16.60 17.74
C GLY A 87 -1.61 -15.76 17.99
N GLN A 88 -0.78 -15.48 16.98
CA GLN A 88 0.54 -14.87 17.16
C GLN A 88 0.67 -13.56 16.38
N ALA A 89 1.09 -12.48 17.08
CA ALA A 89 1.24 -11.16 16.47
C ALA A 89 2.30 -11.13 15.36
N ILE A 90 3.38 -11.91 15.51
CA ILE A 90 4.43 -12.01 14.47
C ILE A 90 3.89 -12.62 13.17
N GLU A 91 3.00 -13.60 13.24
CA GLU A 91 2.44 -14.23 12.05
C GLU A 91 1.48 -13.30 11.30
N ARG A 92 0.76 -12.42 12.04
CA ARG A 92 -0.04 -11.35 11.43
C ARG A 92 0.83 -10.37 10.66
N LEU A 93 1.96 -9.94 11.23
CA LEU A 93 2.94 -9.08 10.55
C LEU A 93 3.54 -9.76 9.32
N ARG A 94 3.87 -11.06 9.42
CA ARG A 94 4.36 -11.86 8.30
C ARG A 94 3.30 -11.96 7.16
N ALA A 95 2.06 -12.26 7.51
CA ALA A 95 0.97 -12.39 6.54
C ALA A 95 0.71 -11.07 5.79
N LEU A 96 0.64 -9.94 6.52
CA LEU A 96 0.45 -8.62 5.90
C LEU A 96 1.65 -8.22 5.03
N THR A 97 2.87 -8.47 5.50
CA THR A 97 4.10 -8.18 4.72
C THR A 97 4.13 -9.01 3.44
N ARG A 98 3.83 -10.30 3.51
CA ARG A 98 3.73 -11.18 2.34
C ARG A 98 2.71 -10.66 1.33
N TRP A 99 1.52 -10.31 1.78
CA TRP A 99 0.48 -9.74 0.94
C TRP A 99 0.96 -8.46 0.23
N ALA A 100 1.67 -7.57 0.94
CA ALA A 100 2.20 -6.34 0.36
C ALA A 100 3.24 -6.64 -0.74
N LEU A 101 4.17 -7.59 -0.52
CA LEU A 101 5.17 -8.02 -1.49
C LEU A 101 4.52 -8.64 -2.75
N GLU A 102 3.54 -9.53 -2.55
CA GLU A 102 2.79 -10.16 -3.64
C GLU A 102 2.00 -9.13 -4.46
N THR A 103 1.36 -8.16 -3.78
CA THR A 103 0.62 -7.07 -4.41
C THR A 103 1.54 -6.15 -5.22
N GLN A 104 2.75 -5.88 -4.72
CA GLN A 104 3.77 -5.10 -5.42
C GLN A 104 4.28 -5.85 -6.67
N LEU A 105 4.61 -7.14 -6.57
CA LEU A 105 5.04 -7.96 -7.71
C LEU A 105 3.96 -8.10 -8.79
N ALA A 106 2.69 -8.09 -8.37
CA ALA A 106 1.55 -8.06 -9.28
C ALA A 106 1.32 -6.69 -9.96
N GLY A 107 2.14 -5.67 -9.64
CA GLY A 107 1.99 -4.31 -10.19
C GLY A 107 0.74 -3.58 -9.69
N LYS A 108 0.26 -3.91 -8.48
CA LYS A 108 -0.96 -3.35 -7.89
C LYS A 108 -0.71 -2.44 -6.69
N MET A 109 0.54 -2.30 -6.26
CA MET A 109 0.94 -1.42 -5.16
C MET A 109 1.70 -0.22 -5.73
N PRO A 110 1.22 1.01 -5.52
CA PRO A 110 1.95 2.20 -5.92
C PRO A 110 3.22 2.37 -5.09
N THR A 111 4.28 2.86 -5.72
CA THR A 111 5.52 3.20 -5.02
C THR A 111 5.35 4.49 -4.19
N LEU A 112 6.10 4.59 -3.10
CA LEU A 112 6.14 5.83 -2.32
C LEU A 112 6.76 6.96 -3.17
N PRO A 113 6.21 8.18 -3.11
CA PRO A 113 6.78 9.32 -3.80
C PRO A 113 8.13 9.71 -3.19
N ALA A 114 9.04 10.23 -4.02
CA ALA A 114 10.30 10.80 -3.56
C ALA A 114 10.07 11.94 -2.54
N GLU A 115 11.06 12.20 -1.69
CA GLU A 115 10.93 13.18 -0.59
C GLU A 115 10.62 14.60 -1.07
N ASN A 116 11.14 14.98 -2.22
CA ASN A 116 10.94 16.30 -2.86
C ASN A 116 9.77 16.31 -3.87
N SER A 117 8.96 15.26 -3.92
CA SER A 117 7.83 15.16 -4.84
C SER A 117 6.66 16.05 -4.39
N ALA A 118 6.00 16.72 -5.34
CA ALA A 118 4.76 17.44 -5.12
C ALA A 118 3.65 16.53 -4.54
N LEU A 119 3.64 15.26 -4.93
CA LEU A 119 2.72 14.27 -4.37
C LEU A 119 2.94 14.08 -2.87
N ARG A 120 4.19 14.02 -2.37
CA ARG A 120 4.45 13.87 -0.93
C ARG A 120 3.85 15.00 -0.11
N ILE A 121 3.97 16.24 -0.60
CA ILE A 121 3.36 17.41 0.05
C ILE A 121 1.84 17.29 0.05
N ALA A 122 1.25 16.87 -1.07
CA ALA A 122 -0.20 16.67 -1.18
C ALA A 122 -0.70 15.57 -0.24
N LEU A 123 0.03 14.46 -0.09
CA LEU A 123 -0.32 13.35 0.82
C LEU A 123 -0.35 13.79 2.28
N ILE A 124 0.68 14.53 2.73
CA ILE A 124 0.75 15.04 4.11
C ILE A 124 -0.41 15.97 4.42
N ASN A 125 -0.86 16.75 3.43
CA ASN A 125 -2.00 17.67 3.58
C ASN A 125 -3.37 17.01 3.30
N HIS A 126 -3.39 15.76 2.82
CA HIS A 126 -4.63 15.06 2.50
C HIS A 126 -5.15 14.30 3.73
N ARG A 127 -6.13 14.90 4.43
CA ARG A 127 -6.68 14.34 5.67
C ARG A 127 -7.05 12.85 5.55
N GLY A 128 -7.80 12.48 4.51
CA GLY A 128 -8.24 11.10 4.33
C GLY A 128 -7.10 10.10 4.15
N TYR A 129 -5.96 10.50 3.57
CA TYR A 129 -4.75 9.69 3.50
C TYR A 129 -4.09 9.56 4.88
N MET A 130 -3.92 10.68 5.58
CA MET A 130 -3.28 10.69 6.90
C MET A 130 -4.08 9.91 7.95
N ASP A 131 -5.41 10.05 7.97
CA ASP A 131 -6.28 9.30 8.90
C ASP A 131 -6.12 7.77 8.70
N ARG A 132 -6.02 7.30 7.45
CA ARG A 132 -5.81 5.88 7.12
C ARG A 132 -4.40 5.40 7.45
N LEU A 133 -3.40 6.23 7.16
CA LEU A 133 -2.00 5.92 7.50
C LEU A 133 -1.84 5.78 9.02
N MET A 134 -2.44 6.67 9.80
CA MET A 134 -2.43 6.59 11.26
C MET A 134 -3.14 5.32 11.74
N ALA A 135 -4.34 5.02 11.22
CA ALA A 135 -5.08 3.81 11.61
C ALA A 135 -4.29 2.53 11.30
N LEU A 136 -3.64 2.45 10.14
CA LEU A 136 -2.76 1.33 9.78
C LEU A 136 -1.53 1.26 10.71
N SER A 137 -0.91 2.40 11.00
CA SER A 137 0.26 2.49 11.90
C SER A 137 -0.08 2.07 13.33
N ASP A 138 -1.23 2.47 13.85
CA ASP A 138 -1.69 2.09 15.19
C ASP A 138 -1.92 0.57 15.28
N GLN A 139 -2.54 -0.01 14.26
CA GLN A 139 -2.79 -1.44 14.22
C GLN A 139 -1.50 -2.27 14.13
N LEU A 140 -0.60 -1.90 13.23
CA LEU A 140 0.70 -2.58 13.11
C LEU A 140 1.55 -2.36 14.35
N GLY A 141 1.53 -1.16 14.94
CA GLY A 141 2.20 -0.83 16.17
C GLY A 141 1.76 -1.73 17.33
N ALA A 142 0.45 -1.98 17.47
CA ALA A 142 -0.09 -2.90 18.46
C ALA A 142 0.44 -4.33 18.26
N TRP A 143 0.47 -4.84 17.02
CA TRP A 143 1.03 -6.16 16.72
C TRP A 143 2.55 -6.24 17.00
N ILE A 144 3.30 -5.17 16.69
CA ILE A 144 4.75 -5.10 16.97
C ILE A 144 5.00 -5.17 18.47
N VAL A 145 4.32 -4.35 19.27
CA VAL A 145 4.46 -4.35 20.72
C VAL A 145 4.10 -5.72 21.31
N GLN A 146 3.04 -6.36 20.84
CA GLN A 146 2.66 -7.71 21.25
C GLN A 146 3.73 -8.74 20.86
N ALA A 147 4.26 -8.70 19.63
CA ALA A 147 5.31 -9.61 19.18
C ALA A 147 6.63 -9.41 19.96
N GLN A 148 6.91 -8.19 20.43
CA GLN A 148 8.02 -7.93 21.34
C GLN A 148 7.76 -8.50 22.74
N ALA A 149 6.54 -8.37 23.25
CA ALA A 149 6.13 -8.97 24.53
C ALA A 149 6.22 -10.51 24.51
N ASP A 150 5.88 -11.11 23.37
CA ASP A 150 5.95 -12.56 23.14
C ASP A 150 7.42 -13.04 22.89
N GLY A 151 8.37 -12.13 22.74
CA GLY A 151 9.77 -12.45 22.45
C GLY A 151 10.06 -12.83 20.99
N ALA A 152 9.08 -12.65 20.09
CA ALA A 152 9.23 -12.95 18.67
C ALA A 152 9.95 -11.81 17.90
N ILE A 153 9.90 -10.57 18.40
CA ILE A 153 10.67 -9.43 17.90
C ILE A 153 11.61 -8.93 19.01
N ASN A 154 12.79 -8.50 18.61
CA ASN A 154 13.80 -7.96 19.53
C ASN A 154 13.26 -6.73 20.30
N ARG A 155 13.19 -6.83 21.62
CA ARG A 155 12.70 -5.78 22.52
C ARG A 155 13.63 -4.56 22.62
N GLN A 156 14.87 -4.66 22.14
CA GLN A 156 15.80 -3.53 22.12
C GLN A 156 15.53 -2.57 20.95
N LEU A 157 14.74 -3.00 19.95
CA LEU A 157 14.36 -2.16 18.83
C LEU A 157 13.18 -1.27 19.22
N PRO A 158 13.25 0.06 18.98
CA PRO A 158 12.06 0.91 19.10
C PRO A 158 10.94 0.38 18.18
N PRO A 159 9.67 0.31 18.66
CA PRO A 159 8.55 -0.14 17.82
C PRO A 159 8.44 0.62 16.50
N GLU A 160 8.75 1.91 16.48
CA GLU A 160 8.73 2.76 15.29
C GLU A 160 9.76 2.29 14.24
N ALA A 161 10.95 1.86 14.67
CA ALA A 161 11.96 1.35 13.76
C ALA A 161 11.51 0.04 13.09
N VAL A 162 10.82 -0.83 13.84
CA VAL A 162 10.23 -2.05 13.31
C VAL A 162 9.11 -1.70 12.33
N LEU A 163 8.21 -0.77 12.67
CA LEU A 163 7.12 -0.31 11.83
C LEU A 163 7.63 0.23 10.48
N PHE A 164 8.62 1.12 10.51
CA PHE A 164 9.21 1.65 9.26
C PHE A 164 9.95 0.58 8.46
N THR A 165 10.52 -0.43 9.10
CA THR A 165 11.11 -1.59 8.40
C THR A 165 10.04 -2.39 7.67
N VAL A 166 8.87 -2.62 8.29
CA VAL A 166 7.73 -3.28 7.65
C VAL A 166 7.20 -2.45 6.48
N TYR A 167 7.02 -1.13 6.65
CA TYR A 167 6.59 -0.25 5.57
C TYR A 167 7.56 -0.21 4.39
N ALA A 168 8.87 -0.24 4.66
CA ALA A 168 9.88 -0.29 3.61
C ALA A 168 9.74 -1.52 2.72
N ARG A 169 9.25 -2.65 3.25
CA ARG A 169 9.00 -3.86 2.45
C ARG A 169 7.85 -3.69 1.45
N ALA A 170 6.82 -2.93 1.79
CA ALA A 170 5.71 -2.65 0.88
C ALA A 170 6.11 -1.87 -0.38
N CYS A 171 7.29 -1.22 -0.37
CA CYS A 171 7.82 -0.40 -1.46
C CYS A 171 9.27 -0.79 -1.80
N ASP A 172 9.64 -2.05 -1.59
CA ASP A 172 11.02 -2.52 -1.73
C ASP A 172 11.45 -2.60 -3.20
N PRO A 173 12.43 -1.80 -3.65
CA PRO A 173 12.92 -1.84 -5.01
C PRO A 173 13.62 -3.17 -5.36
N VAL A 174 14.07 -3.93 -4.35
CA VAL A 174 14.74 -5.23 -4.55
C VAL A 174 13.85 -6.22 -5.29
N LEU A 175 12.52 -6.17 -5.07
CA LEU A 175 11.57 -7.01 -5.79
C LEU A 175 11.68 -6.81 -7.30
N GLY A 176 11.71 -5.56 -7.76
CA GLY A 176 11.83 -5.22 -9.18
C GLY A 176 13.16 -5.68 -9.77
N PHE A 177 14.27 -5.51 -9.05
CA PHE A 177 15.60 -5.97 -9.50
C PHE A 177 15.67 -7.49 -9.62
N LEU A 178 15.17 -8.23 -8.63
CA LEU A 178 15.15 -9.69 -8.67
C LEU A 178 14.25 -10.21 -9.79
N LYS A 179 13.09 -9.58 -10.01
CA LYS A 179 12.17 -9.94 -11.10
C LYS A 179 12.77 -9.68 -12.47
N ALA A 180 13.42 -8.52 -12.68
CA ALA A 180 14.07 -8.14 -13.93
C ALA A 180 15.25 -9.08 -14.26
N GLY A 181 15.92 -9.64 -13.26
CA GLY A 181 16.99 -10.62 -13.43
C GLY A 181 16.53 -11.97 -14.01
N GLY A 182 15.24 -12.28 -13.95
CA GLY A 182 14.62 -13.46 -14.56
C GLY A 182 15.04 -14.82 -13.99
N SER A 183 15.85 -14.82 -12.91
CA SER A 183 16.39 -16.05 -12.32
C SER A 183 15.46 -16.69 -11.28
N TYR A 184 14.43 -15.99 -10.83
CA TYR A 184 13.56 -16.41 -9.75
C TYR A 184 12.10 -16.21 -10.09
N THR A 185 11.24 -17.10 -9.59
CA THR A 185 9.78 -16.92 -9.64
C THR A 185 9.33 -15.86 -8.63
N ASP A 186 8.15 -15.26 -8.83
CA ASP A 186 7.57 -14.30 -7.89
C ASP A 186 7.49 -14.89 -6.47
N GLU A 187 7.13 -16.16 -6.31
CA GLU A 187 7.07 -16.86 -5.02
C GLU A 187 8.46 -16.99 -4.36
N GLN A 188 9.49 -17.32 -5.15
CA GLN A 188 10.88 -17.38 -4.65
C GLN A 188 11.35 -15.99 -4.18
N ILE A 189 11.03 -14.94 -4.94
CA ILE A 189 11.38 -13.56 -4.59
C ILE A 189 10.71 -13.17 -3.26
N VAL A 190 9.40 -13.40 -3.12
CA VAL A 190 8.67 -13.14 -1.87
C VAL A 190 9.30 -13.90 -0.71
N SER A 191 9.58 -15.19 -0.88
CA SER A 191 10.16 -16.02 0.17
C SER A 191 11.53 -15.53 0.64
N MET A 192 12.41 -15.11 -0.30
CA MET A 192 13.73 -14.54 0.02
C MET A 192 13.60 -13.23 0.80
N VAL A 193 12.72 -12.33 0.37
CA VAL A 193 12.52 -11.03 1.06
C VAL A 193 11.88 -11.23 2.42
N MET A 194 10.94 -12.15 2.56
CA MET A 194 10.37 -12.53 3.86
C MET A 194 11.42 -13.07 4.81
N LEU A 195 12.27 -13.99 4.34
CA LEU A 195 13.36 -14.57 5.13
C LEU A 195 14.32 -13.47 5.64
N THR A 196 14.79 -12.59 4.75
CA THR A 196 15.70 -11.50 5.14
C THR A 196 15.06 -10.49 6.08
N SER A 197 13.74 -10.28 5.97
CA SER A 197 13.01 -9.31 6.79
C SER A 197 12.77 -9.79 8.22
N PHE A 198 12.44 -11.06 8.40
CA PHE A 198 12.02 -11.60 9.70
C PHE A 198 13.05 -12.52 10.37
N ASP A 199 13.92 -13.14 9.59
CA ASP A 199 14.92 -14.08 10.09
C ASP A 199 16.34 -13.52 10.00
N GLY A 200 16.55 -12.47 9.21
CA GLY A 200 17.82 -11.78 9.04
C GLY A 200 18.75 -12.42 8.02
N LEU A 201 19.92 -11.82 7.82
CA LEU A 201 20.94 -12.24 6.85
C LEU A 201 21.97 -13.21 7.47
N ALA A 202 22.09 -13.23 8.80
CA ALA A 202 23.06 -14.08 9.48
C ALA A 202 22.62 -15.54 9.44
N SER A 203 23.56 -16.44 9.09
CA SER A 203 23.34 -17.88 9.25
C SER A 203 23.12 -18.17 10.74
N ARG A 204 22.01 -18.83 11.08
CA ARG A 204 21.82 -19.38 12.42
C ARG A 204 22.63 -20.68 12.51
N ALA A 205 23.63 -20.70 13.37
CA ALA A 205 24.39 -21.88 13.69
C ALA A 205 23.51 -22.96 14.34
#